data_91b68008aa4130859cc2ddddf73ca22f
#
_entry.id   91b68008aa4130859cc2ddddf73ca22f
#
_cell.length_a   1.000
_cell.length_b   1.000
_cell.length_c   1.000
_cell.angle_alpha   90.00
_cell.angle_beta   90.00
_cell.angle_gamma   90.00
#
_symmetry.space_group_name_H-M   'P 1'
#
loop_
_entity.id
_entity.type
_entity.pdbx_description
1 polymer ?
#
loop_
_entity_poly.entity_id
_entity_poly.type
_entity_poly.pdbx_seq_one_letter_code
_entity_poly.pdbx_strand_id
1 'polypeptide(L)'
;MKLREIALTSSACIFVACSPSETPQQVASPVSAQPLVVRPNLPSGATPSIKAKSAIVIDTLTGRILFQKNARTRRAVASTQKLLTALCVYRAGPLSDPVTVQSTDTKVEPTKIYVTAGENYTRQTLVKALLVKSGNDVARVLARDVSGSQSAFVNYMNQTARSLGMNQSNFKNPHGLTEKGQFSTALDIAILAREITKIPFYRQCMRTKEYTFTFPDGRTKILKNTNKILKRLPYCTGMKTGYTSAAGRCLVSSGVLRGKAVIVVTLGSTSPEIWNDSEELLKWALE
;
A
#
# COMPACT_ATOMS: atom_id res chain seq x y z
N MET A 1 -33.52 -57.75 55.08
CA MET A 1 -33.09 -57.69 56.50
C MET A 1 -31.93 -56.74 56.66
N LYS A 2 -32.12 -55.79 57.53
CA LYS A 2 -31.15 -54.75 58.08
C LYS A 2 -30.68 -53.62 57.19
N LEU A 3 -31.33 -52.52 57.45
CA LEU A 3 -30.84 -51.14 57.30
C LEU A 3 -29.48 -50.89 57.99
N ARG A 4 -28.65 -50.02 57.43
CA ARG A 4 -27.77 -49.14 58.24
C ARG A 4 -27.68 -47.77 57.53
N GLU A 5 -28.25 -46.80 58.19
CA GLU A 5 -28.00 -45.41 57.99
C GLU A 5 -26.52 -45.04 58.29
N ILE A 6 -25.92 -44.19 57.57
CA ILE A 6 -24.77 -43.42 58.03
C ILE A 6 -24.86 -41.97 57.48
N ALA A 7 -24.76 -41.06 58.45
CA ALA A 7 -24.95 -39.66 58.53
C ALA A 7 -24.37 -38.80 57.37
N LEU A 8 -25.11 -37.69 57.09
CA LEU A 8 -24.67 -36.49 56.43
C LEU A 8 -23.59 -35.78 57.26
N THR A 9 -22.48 -35.42 56.61
CA THR A 9 -21.64 -34.32 57.01
C THR A 9 -21.61 -33.27 55.89
N SER A 10 -22.21 -32.14 56.20
CA SER A 10 -22.23 -30.93 55.39
C SER A 10 -20.83 -30.32 55.32
N SER A 11 -20.22 -30.26 54.18
CA SER A 11 -18.99 -29.51 53.94
C SER A 11 -19.31 -28.39 52.98
N ALA A 12 -19.30 -27.14 53.51
CA ALA A 12 -19.54 -25.91 52.78
C ALA A 12 -18.36 -25.64 51.86
N CYS A 13 -18.51 -25.85 50.59
CA CYS A 13 -17.56 -25.31 49.58
C CYS A 13 -17.86 -23.83 49.31
N ILE A 14 -16.96 -22.99 49.75
CA ILE A 14 -16.93 -21.59 49.38
C ILE A 14 -16.52 -21.50 47.91
N PHE A 15 -17.47 -21.14 47.06
CA PHE A 15 -17.17 -20.76 45.68
C PHE A 15 -16.61 -19.33 45.66
N VAL A 16 -15.30 -19.23 45.50
CA VAL A 16 -14.68 -17.96 45.11
C VAL A 16 -14.97 -17.78 43.60
N ALA A 17 -15.90 -16.89 43.28
CA ALA A 17 -16.16 -16.47 41.90
C ALA A 17 -14.96 -15.59 41.45
N CYS A 18 -14.08 -16.18 40.66
CA CYS A 18 -13.07 -15.45 39.92
C CYS A 18 -13.74 -14.87 38.67
N SER A 19 -14.14 -13.60 38.70
CA SER A 19 -14.59 -12.89 37.50
C SER A 19 -13.36 -12.58 36.65
N PRO A 20 -13.31 -12.93 35.36
CA PRO A 20 -12.29 -12.39 34.46
C PRO A 20 -12.63 -10.93 34.21
N SER A 21 -11.76 -10.03 34.67
CA SER A 21 -11.76 -8.62 34.25
C SER A 21 -11.33 -8.55 32.79
N GLU A 22 -12.28 -8.62 31.87
CA GLU A 22 -12.05 -8.20 30.49
C GLU A 22 -11.79 -6.69 30.49
N THR A 23 -10.54 -6.31 30.36
CA THR A 23 -10.17 -4.96 30.02
C THR A 23 -10.64 -4.71 28.58
N PRO A 24 -11.49 -3.70 28.34
CA PRO A 24 -11.87 -3.38 26.96
C PRO A 24 -10.60 -2.99 26.20
N GLN A 25 -10.26 -3.74 25.14
CA GLN A 25 -9.29 -3.30 24.18
C GLN A 25 -9.77 -1.96 23.61
N GLN A 26 -9.07 -0.89 23.98
CA GLN A 26 -9.27 0.43 23.42
C GLN A 26 -9.09 0.32 21.90
N VAL A 27 -10.20 0.34 21.18
CA VAL A 27 -10.21 0.53 19.74
C VAL A 27 -9.51 1.86 19.49
N ALA A 28 -8.33 1.81 18.90
CA ALA A 28 -7.57 3.01 18.60
C ALA A 28 -8.45 3.96 17.79
N SER A 29 -8.72 5.12 18.36
CA SER A 29 -9.49 6.19 17.73
C SER A 29 -8.94 6.43 16.32
N PRO A 30 -9.78 6.67 15.31
CA PRO A 30 -9.33 6.93 13.95
C PRO A 30 -8.37 8.12 14.01
N VAL A 31 -7.11 7.88 13.60
CA VAL A 31 -6.12 8.95 13.46
C VAL A 31 -6.69 9.91 12.42
N SER A 32 -7.18 11.04 12.90
CA SER A 32 -7.65 12.13 12.05
C SER A 32 -6.52 12.51 11.11
N ALA A 33 -6.69 12.21 9.82
CA ALA A 33 -5.76 12.66 8.81
C ALA A 33 -5.82 14.19 8.77
N GLN A 34 -4.82 14.83 9.39
CA GLN A 34 -4.74 16.28 9.36
C GLN A 34 -4.71 16.74 7.90
N PRO A 35 -5.50 17.76 7.53
CA PRO A 35 -5.49 18.28 6.16
C PRO A 35 -4.09 18.76 5.81
N LEU A 36 -3.62 18.37 4.61
CA LEU A 36 -2.34 18.85 4.09
C LEU A 36 -2.43 20.36 3.89
N VAL A 37 -1.64 21.13 4.65
CA VAL A 37 -1.65 22.59 4.64
C VAL A 37 -0.65 23.11 3.60
N VAL A 38 -1.10 23.98 2.72
CA VAL A 38 -0.23 24.75 1.81
C VAL A 38 0.39 25.90 2.57
N ARG A 39 1.72 26.01 2.59
CA ARG A 39 2.45 27.16 3.15
C ARG A 39 3.39 27.79 2.11
N PRO A 40 3.61 29.12 2.19
CA PRO A 40 4.31 29.86 1.13
C PRO A 40 5.83 29.61 1.05
N ASN A 41 6.47 29.04 2.09
CA ASN A 41 7.92 28.78 2.03
C ASN A 41 8.20 27.53 1.22
N LEU A 42 8.30 27.71 -0.08
CA LEU A 42 8.68 26.69 -1.07
C LEU A 42 10.21 26.54 -1.13
N PRO A 43 10.71 25.42 -1.71
CA PRO A 43 12.12 25.31 -2.07
C PRO A 43 12.59 26.54 -2.87
N SER A 44 13.84 26.93 -2.68
CA SER A 44 14.44 28.05 -3.42
C SER A 44 14.64 27.66 -4.89
N GLY A 45 14.07 28.42 -5.81
CA GLY A 45 14.19 28.20 -7.25
C GLY A 45 12.88 28.33 -8.01
N ALA A 46 12.97 28.43 -9.33
CA ALA A 46 11.79 28.46 -10.19
C ALA A 46 10.98 27.17 -10.08
N THR A 47 9.67 27.31 -10.00
CA THR A 47 8.75 26.16 -9.96
C THR A 47 8.87 25.33 -11.24
N PRO A 48 9.07 24.00 -11.14
CA PRO A 48 9.24 23.15 -12.33
C PRO A 48 8.04 23.15 -13.28
N SER A 49 8.32 23.19 -14.57
CA SER A 49 7.33 23.02 -15.64
C SER A 49 7.27 21.57 -16.06
N ILE A 50 6.20 20.85 -15.68
CA ILE A 50 6.05 19.41 -15.91
C ILE A 50 4.96 19.09 -16.94
N LYS A 51 5.10 17.94 -17.61
CA LYS A 51 4.16 17.44 -18.64
C LYS A 51 3.02 16.61 -18.05
N ALA A 52 3.19 16.00 -16.87
CA ALA A 52 2.14 15.25 -16.22
C ALA A 52 0.85 16.07 -16.06
N LYS A 53 -0.30 15.41 -16.29
CA LYS A 53 -1.63 16.07 -16.22
C LYS A 53 -2.01 16.46 -14.80
N SER A 54 -1.56 15.69 -13.79
CA SER A 54 -1.70 16.02 -12.37
C SER A 54 -0.44 15.65 -11.61
N ALA A 55 -0.05 16.48 -10.66
CA ALA A 55 1.08 16.19 -9.78
C ALA A 55 0.96 16.87 -8.43
N ILE A 56 1.69 16.33 -7.46
CA ILE A 56 1.87 16.93 -6.14
C ILE A 56 3.24 16.54 -5.58
N VAL A 57 3.84 17.45 -4.84
CA VAL A 57 5.00 17.21 -3.99
C VAL A 57 4.63 17.55 -2.57
N ILE A 58 4.86 16.63 -1.65
CA ILE A 58 4.66 16.87 -0.23
C ILE A 58 5.93 16.60 0.57
N ASP A 59 6.13 17.35 1.64
CA ASP A 59 7.06 17.00 2.70
C ASP A 59 6.55 15.76 3.43
N THR A 60 7.36 14.72 3.53
CA THR A 60 6.94 13.43 4.07
C THR A 60 6.64 13.49 5.56
N LEU A 61 7.38 14.32 6.33
CA LEU A 61 7.22 14.39 7.78
C LEU A 61 5.99 15.19 8.16
N THR A 62 5.87 16.40 7.62
CA THR A 62 4.79 17.33 7.97
C THR A 62 3.51 17.13 7.18
N GLY A 63 3.60 16.54 5.97
CA GLY A 63 2.49 16.47 5.01
C GLY A 63 2.25 17.79 4.26
N ARG A 64 3.12 18.82 4.47
CA ARG A 64 3.01 20.09 3.80
C ARG A 64 3.15 19.95 2.29
N ILE A 65 2.23 20.57 1.54
CA ILE A 65 2.29 20.63 0.08
C ILE A 65 3.35 21.64 -0.33
N LEU A 66 4.34 21.19 -1.10
CA LEU A 66 5.41 22.02 -1.66
C LEU A 66 5.09 22.45 -3.10
N PHE A 67 4.46 21.57 -3.88
CA PHE A 67 4.05 21.81 -5.26
C PHE A 67 2.73 21.10 -5.54
N GLN A 68 1.89 21.68 -6.39
CA GLN A 68 0.70 21.02 -6.91
C GLN A 68 0.31 21.50 -8.31
N LYS A 69 -0.15 20.56 -9.13
CA LYS A 69 -0.77 20.79 -10.44
C LYS A 69 -1.97 19.85 -10.57
N ASN A 70 -3.18 20.41 -10.65
CA ASN A 70 -4.42 19.63 -10.78
C ASN A 70 -4.51 18.46 -9.76
N ALA A 71 -3.99 18.67 -8.53
CA ALA A 71 -3.77 17.59 -7.56
C ALA A 71 -5.05 16.92 -7.08
N ARG A 72 -6.21 17.59 -7.19
CA ARG A 72 -7.53 17.09 -6.78
C ARG A 72 -8.37 16.55 -7.94
N THR A 73 -7.87 16.58 -9.17
CA THR A 73 -8.57 16.06 -10.35
C THR A 73 -8.61 14.53 -10.31
N ARG A 74 -9.80 13.94 -10.34
CA ARG A 74 -10.02 12.49 -10.40
C ARG A 74 -9.46 11.90 -11.68
N ARG A 75 -8.64 10.84 -11.56
CA ARG A 75 -8.00 10.15 -12.68
C ARG A 75 -7.87 8.67 -12.41
N ALA A 76 -7.78 7.87 -13.46
CA ALA A 76 -7.25 6.53 -13.33
C ALA A 76 -5.78 6.61 -12.88
N VAL A 77 -5.40 5.79 -11.90
CA VAL A 77 -4.07 5.83 -11.26
C VAL A 77 -3.25 4.57 -11.52
N ALA A 78 -3.81 3.64 -12.26
CA ALA A 78 -3.19 2.37 -12.60
C ALA A 78 -2.61 1.66 -11.35
N SER A 79 -1.51 0.94 -11.51
CA SER A 79 -0.89 0.16 -10.43
C SER A 79 -0.31 0.98 -9.26
N THR A 80 -0.39 2.32 -9.26
CA THR A 80 0.01 3.08 -8.06
C THR A 80 -0.91 2.78 -6.88
N GLN A 81 -2.18 2.39 -7.12
CA GLN A 81 -3.10 1.94 -6.08
C GLN A 81 -2.66 0.66 -5.34
N LYS A 82 -1.69 -0.12 -5.88
CA LYS A 82 -1.13 -1.27 -5.16
C LYS A 82 -0.44 -0.89 -3.84
N LEU A 83 -0.12 0.38 -3.64
CA LEU A 83 0.28 0.89 -2.32
C LEU A 83 -0.86 0.70 -1.31
N LEU A 84 -2.12 0.94 -1.71
CA LEU A 84 -3.28 0.70 -0.83
C LEU A 84 -3.50 -0.80 -0.61
N THR A 85 -3.35 -1.63 -1.64
CA THR A 85 -3.40 -3.09 -1.49
C THR A 85 -2.38 -3.57 -0.47
N ALA A 86 -1.13 -3.12 -0.56
CA ALA A 86 -0.09 -3.46 0.41
C ALA A 86 -0.44 -2.96 1.83
N LEU A 87 -0.96 -1.75 1.97
CA LEU A 87 -1.37 -1.21 3.27
C LEU A 87 -2.51 -2.01 3.90
N CYS A 88 -3.51 -2.41 3.10
CA CYS A 88 -4.60 -3.27 3.55
C CYS A 88 -4.08 -4.63 4.05
N VAL A 89 -3.13 -5.25 3.33
CA VAL A 89 -2.49 -6.50 3.77
C VAL A 89 -1.77 -6.32 5.12
N TYR A 90 -1.04 -5.22 5.30
CA TYR A 90 -0.35 -4.92 6.55
C TYR A 90 -1.31 -4.77 7.74
N ARG A 91 -2.45 -4.09 7.52
CA ARG A 91 -3.46 -3.85 8.54
C ARG A 91 -4.29 -5.10 8.88
N ALA A 92 -4.30 -6.08 8.00
CA ALA A 92 -5.07 -7.30 8.18
C ALA A 92 -4.38 -8.35 9.10
N GLY A 93 -3.08 -8.21 9.39
CA GLY A 93 -2.37 -9.12 10.28
C GLY A 93 -0.91 -9.35 9.91
N PRO A 94 -0.28 -10.36 10.51
CA PRO A 94 1.14 -10.64 10.35
C PRO A 94 1.54 -10.91 8.89
N LEU A 95 2.67 -10.36 8.48
CA LEU A 95 3.23 -10.61 7.14
C LEU A 95 3.87 -12.01 7.02
N SER A 96 4.08 -12.70 8.13
CA SER A 96 4.55 -14.10 8.18
C SER A 96 3.47 -15.13 7.83
N ASP A 97 2.20 -14.72 7.82
CA ASP A 97 1.09 -15.65 7.56
C ASP A 97 1.25 -16.35 6.21
N PRO A 98 0.99 -17.68 6.18
CA PRO A 98 1.04 -18.46 4.94
C PRO A 98 -0.17 -18.16 4.06
N VAL A 99 0.07 -18.16 2.76
CA VAL A 99 -0.95 -17.87 1.74
C VAL A 99 -0.84 -18.92 0.64
N THR A 100 -1.93 -19.65 0.41
CA THR A 100 -2.04 -20.60 -0.71
C THR A 100 -2.65 -19.90 -1.93
N VAL A 101 -2.00 -20.03 -3.09
CA VAL A 101 -2.48 -19.51 -4.37
C VAL A 101 -3.66 -20.36 -4.85
N GLN A 102 -4.74 -19.74 -5.30
CA GLN A 102 -5.88 -20.41 -5.94
C GLN A 102 -5.90 -20.17 -7.46
N SER A 103 -6.52 -21.05 -8.23
CA SER A 103 -6.62 -20.94 -9.69
C SER A 103 -7.30 -19.64 -10.16
N THR A 104 -8.24 -19.14 -9.39
CA THR A 104 -8.93 -17.87 -9.66
C THR A 104 -8.01 -16.66 -9.56
N ASP A 105 -6.96 -16.71 -8.74
CA ASP A 105 -6.03 -15.61 -8.53
C ASP A 105 -5.15 -15.38 -9.77
N THR A 106 -4.83 -16.46 -10.49
CA THR A 106 -3.93 -16.42 -11.65
C THR A 106 -4.59 -15.93 -12.94
N LYS A 107 -5.93 -15.81 -12.95
CA LYS A 107 -6.73 -15.38 -14.11
C LYS A 107 -6.76 -13.85 -14.23
N VAL A 108 -5.63 -13.24 -14.51
CA VAL A 108 -5.48 -11.78 -14.70
C VAL A 108 -4.29 -11.46 -15.61
N GLU A 109 -4.47 -10.54 -16.52
CA GLU A 109 -3.43 -10.02 -17.42
C GLU A 109 -3.44 -8.48 -17.40
N PRO A 110 -2.37 -7.82 -17.83
CA PRO A 110 -0.97 -8.27 -17.95
C PRO A 110 -0.19 -8.19 -16.64
N THR A 111 1.12 -8.37 -16.69
CA THR A 111 2.04 -8.18 -15.56
C THR A 111 1.82 -9.16 -14.41
N LYS A 112 2.41 -10.35 -14.56
CA LYS A 112 2.34 -11.43 -13.56
C LYS A 112 3.72 -11.81 -13.04
N ILE A 113 3.76 -12.33 -11.83
CA ILE A 113 4.89 -13.09 -11.29
C ILE A 113 4.86 -14.50 -11.86
N TYR A 114 3.67 -15.00 -12.22
CA TYR A 114 3.36 -16.35 -12.67
C TYR A 114 3.41 -17.35 -11.52
N VAL A 115 2.83 -16.97 -10.38
CA VAL A 115 2.52 -17.92 -9.30
C VAL A 115 1.46 -18.91 -9.77
N THR A 116 1.55 -20.17 -9.29
CA THR A 116 0.69 -21.28 -9.73
C THR A 116 -0.25 -21.72 -8.61
N ALA A 117 -1.45 -22.18 -8.95
CA ALA A 117 -2.41 -22.72 -7.98
C ALA A 117 -1.80 -23.89 -7.18
N GLY A 118 -2.01 -23.87 -5.86
CA GLY A 118 -1.43 -24.83 -4.90
C GLY A 118 -0.09 -24.38 -4.29
N GLU A 119 0.62 -23.42 -4.89
CA GLU A 119 1.85 -22.87 -4.30
C GLU A 119 1.54 -22.10 -3.02
N ASN A 120 2.47 -22.23 -2.04
CA ASN A 120 2.38 -21.57 -0.75
C ASN A 120 3.50 -20.53 -0.58
N TYR A 121 3.14 -19.35 -0.10
CA TYR A 121 4.05 -18.24 0.17
C TYR A 121 3.71 -17.59 1.51
N THR A 122 4.56 -16.73 2.01
CA THR A 122 4.17 -15.79 3.07
C THR A 122 3.61 -14.50 2.44
N ARG A 123 2.73 -13.80 3.17
CA ARG A 123 2.29 -12.43 2.78
C ARG A 123 3.50 -11.54 2.49
N GLN A 124 4.55 -11.65 3.30
CA GLN A 124 5.80 -10.90 3.14
C GLN A 124 6.44 -11.08 1.77
N THR A 125 6.58 -12.33 1.32
CA THR A 125 7.14 -12.69 0.00
C THR A 125 6.31 -12.09 -1.13
N LEU A 126 5.00 -12.23 -1.05
CA LEU A 126 4.06 -11.74 -2.05
C LEU A 126 4.01 -10.20 -2.09
N VAL A 127 3.97 -9.53 -0.93
CA VAL A 127 4.00 -8.05 -0.87
C VAL A 127 5.30 -7.49 -1.45
N LYS A 128 6.44 -8.13 -1.19
CA LYS A 128 7.71 -7.71 -1.79
C LYS A 128 7.66 -7.81 -3.32
N ALA A 129 7.13 -8.91 -3.86
CA ALA A 129 6.92 -9.07 -5.30
C ALA A 129 5.91 -8.04 -5.87
N LEU A 130 4.83 -7.74 -5.13
CA LEU A 130 3.83 -6.73 -5.46
C LEU A 130 4.46 -5.34 -5.61
N LEU A 131 5.28 -4.92 -4.67
CA LEU A 131 5.88 -3.58 -4.64
C LEU A 131 7.03 -3.43 -5.64
N VAL A 132 7.85 -4.47 -5.84
CA VAL A 132 8.99 -4.45 -6.76
C VAL A 132 8.55 -4.62 -8.21
N LYS A 133 7.81 -5.68 -8.54
CA LYS A 133 7.48 -6.07 -9.93
C LYS A 133 6.07 -5.69 -10.35
N SER A 134 5.18 -5.39 -9.38
CA SER A 134 3.79 -5.01 -9.68
C SER A 134 2.88 -6.16 -10.16
N GLY A 135 3.12 -7.42 -9.74
CA GLY A 135 2.32 -8.58 -10.16
C GLY A 135 0.82 -8.39 -9.89
N ASN A 136 -0.02 -8.57 -10.91
CA ASN A 136 -1.48 -8.49 -10.78
C ASN A 136 -2.04 -9.78 -10.17
N ASP A 137 -1.47 -10.93 -10.50
CA ASP A 137 -1.74 -12.21 -9.88
C ASP A 137 -1.51 -12.18 -8.36
N VAL A 138 -0.36 -11.67 -7.94
CA VAL A 138 -0.02 -11.49 -6.53
C VAL A 138 -0.98 -10.54 -5.81
N ALA A 139 -1.42 -9.46 -6.47
CA ALA A 139 -2.42 -8.56 -5.90
C ALA A 139 -3.75 -9.28 -5.63
N ARG A 140 -4.16 -10.20 -6.52
CA ARG A 140 -5.37 -11.01 -6.36
C ARG A 140 -5.23 -12.06 -5.27
N VAL A 141 -4.09 -12.75 -5.22
CA VAL A 141 -3.78 -13.70 -4.13
C VAL A 141 -3.93 -13.03 -2.77
N LEU A 142 -3.25 -11.89 -2.57
CA LEU A 142 -3.28 -11.15 -1.31
C LEU A 142 -4.68 -10.62 -0.97
N ALA A 143 -5.44 -10.15 -1.97
CA ALA A 143 -6.79 -9.64 -1.77
C ALA A 143 -7.75 -10.75 -1.30
N ARG A 144 -7.71 -11.92 -1.94
CA ARG A 144 -8.52 -13.07 -1.53
C ARG A 144 -8.09 -13.59 -0.16
N ASP A 145 -6.79 -13.68 0.09
CA ASP A 145 -6.27 -14.15 1.37
C ASP A 145 -6.79 -13.29 2.54
N VAL A 146 -6.70 -11.96 2.42
CA VAL A 146 -7.11 -11.03 3.48
C VAL A 146 -8.62 -10.97 3.69
N SER A 147 -9.43 -11.11 2.64
CA SER A 147 -10.87 -10.81 2.72
C SER A 147 -11.78 -11.91 2.17
N GLY A 148 -11.24 -13.08 1.85
CA GLY A 148 -11.98 -14.21 1.29
C GLY A 148 -12.39 -14.05 -0.18
N SER A 149 -12.54 -12.82 -0.67
CA SER A 149 -12.90 -12.53 -2.07
C SER A 149 -12.35 -11.19 -2.54
N GLN A 150 -12.27 -11.03 -3.89
CA GLN A 150 -11.85 -9.76 -4.50
C GLN A 150 -12.83 -8.61 -4.15
N SER A 151 -14.13 -8.88 -4.14
CA SER A 151 -15.17 -7.88 -3.84
C SER A 151 -15.12 -7.42 -2.38
N ALA A 152 -14.97 -8.35 -1.43
CA ALA A 152 -14.80 -8.00 -0.02
C ALA A 152 -13.53 -7.19 0.21
N PHE A 153 -12.42 -7.53 -0.47
CA PHE A 153 -11.19 -6.77 -0.38
C PHE A 153 -11.32 -5.35 -0.96
N VAL A 154 -12.05 -5.18 -2.07
CA VAL A 154 -12.36 -3.86 -2.64
C VAL A 154 -13.14 -2.99 -1.65
N ASN A 155 -14.11 -3.55 -0.94
CA ASN A 155 -14.82 -2.86 0.14
C ASN A 155 -13.85 -2.43 1.24
N TYR A 156 -12.97 -3.32 1.67
CA TYR A 156 -11.93 -3.02 2.68
C TYR A 156 -10.94 -1.95 2.19
N MET A 157 -10.50 -1.99 0.91
CA MET A 157 -9.69 -0.92 0.31
C MET A 157 -10.39 0.44 0.40
N ASN A 158 -11.66 0.51 0.02
CA ASN A 158 -12.41 1.78 0.05
C ASN A 158 -12.67 2.27 1.47
N GLN A 159 -12.92 1.39 2.44
CA GLN A 159 -12.99 1.75 3.86
C GLN A 159 -11.64 2.29 4.37
N THR A 160 -10.55 1.61 4.06
CA THR A 160 -9.19 2.04 4.40
C THR A 160 -8.87 3.39 3.77
N ALA A 161 -9.20 3.61 2.50
CA ALA A 161 -9.00 4.89 1.83
C ALA A 161 -9.76 6.03 2.53
N ARG A 162 -11.03 5.82 2.88
CA ARG A 162 -11.83 6.81 3.63
C ARG A 162 -11.23 7.10 5.00
N SER A 163 -10.77 6.09 5.74
CA SER A 163 -10.13 6.28 7.06
C SER A 163 -8.83 7.10 7.00
N LEU A 164 -8.18 7.14 5.84
CA LEU A 164 -7.00 7.97 5.58
C LEU A 164 -7.34 9.38 5.12
N GLY A 165 -8.62 9.70 4.86
CA GLY A 165 -9.03 10.97 4.29
C GLY A 165 -8.91 11.04 2.75
N MET A 166 -8.79 9.90 2.06
CA MET A 166 -8.77 9.81 0.59
C MET A 166 -10.19 9.96 0.02
N ASN A 167 -10.80 11.11 0.22
CA ASN A 167 -12.21 11.34 -0.04
C ASN A 167 -12.59 11.50 -1.53
N GLN A 168 -11.58 11.57 -2.40
CA GLN A 168 -11.73 11.68 -3.86
C GLN A 168 -11.26 10.40 -4.57
N SER A 169 -11.42 9.24 -3.91
CA SER A 169 -10.98 7.94 -4.43
C SER A 169 -12.09 6.91 -4.40
N ASN A 170 -12.11 6.05 -5.41
CA ASN A 170 -12.96 4.87 -5.48
C ASN A 170 -12.21 3.75 -6.20
N PHE A 171 -11.99 2.65 -5.51
CA PHE A 171 -11.27 1.48 -6.04
C PHE A 171 -12.26 0.37 -6.39
N LYS A 172 -11.98 -0.39 -7.46
CA LYS A 172 -12.82 -1.47 -7.97
C LYS A 172 -12.10 -2.82 -8.04
N ASN A 173 -10.77 -2.81 -7.96
CA ASN A 173 -9.94 -4.02 -7.96
C ASN A 173 -8.64 -3.78 -7.19
N PRO A 174 -7.89 -4.84 -6.79
CA PRO A 174 -6.66 -4.69 -5.99
C PRO A 174 -5.42 -4.33 -6.81
N HIS A 175 -5.48 -4.36 -8.15
CA HIS A 175 -4.30 -4.30 -9.01
C HIS A 175 -4.17 -3.00 -9.84
N GLY A 176 -5.25 -2.26 -10.08
CA GLY A 176 -5.23 -1.00 -10.81
C GLY A 176 -5.40 -1.11 -12.32
N LEU A 177 -5.88 -2.25 -12.83
CA LEU A 177 -6.36 -2.33 -14.20
C LEU A 177 -7.60 -1.46 -14.35
N THR A 178 -7.79 -0.91 -15.54
CA THR A 178 -8.90 0.01 -15.82
C THR A 178 -10.26 -0.64 -15.58
N GLU A 179 -11.09 0.03 -14.79
CA GLU A 179 -12.46 -0.37 -14.53
C GLU A 179 -13.36 0.86 -14.41
N LYS A 180 -14.60 0.77 -14.90
CA LYS A 180 -15.56 1.89 -14.86
C LYS A 180 -15.82 2.33 -13.43
N GLY A 181 -15.68 3.63 -13.17
CA GLY A 181 -15.88 4.20 -11.84
C GLY A 181 -14.69 4.06 -10.90
N GLN A 182 -13.52 3.51 -11.35
CA GLN A 182 -12.29 3.49 -10.57
C GLN A 182 -11.48 4.76 -10.81
N PHE A 183 -11.16 5.48 -9.74
CA PHE A 183 -10.38 6.72 -9.79
C PHE A 183 -9.72 7.04 -8.45
N SER A 184 -8.74 7.92 -8.49
CA SER A 184 -8.16 8.62 -7.35
C SER A 184 -7.63 9.99 -7.78
N THR A 185 -6.92 10.67 -6.91
CA THR A 185 -6.28 11.98 -7.19
C THR A 185 -4.81 11.93 -6.80
N ALA A 186 -4.00 12.88 -7.31
CA ALA A 186 -2.61 12.97 -6.89
C ALA A 186 -2.49 13.26 -5.38
N LEU A 187 -3.41 14.06 -4.83
CA LEU A 187 -3.46 14.34 -3.39
C LEU A 187 -3.77 13.08 -2.58
N ASP A 188 -4.80 12.32 -2.94
CA ASP A 188 -5.18 11.11 -2.21
C ASP A 188 -4.06 10.04 -2.27
N ILE A 189 -3.42 9.88 -3.44
CA ILE A 189 -2.27 8.99 -3.58
C ILE A 189 -1.07 9.49 -2.74
N ALA A 190 -0.88 10.79 -2.57
CA ALA A 190 0.18 11.33 -1.71
C ALA A 190 -0.11 11.06 -0.22
N ILE A 191 -1.37 11.15 0.21
CA ILE A 191 -1.81 10.77 1.56
C ILE A 191 -1.49 9.29 1.82
N LEU A 192 -1.87 8.42 0.90
CA LEU A 192 -1.56 6.98 0.96
C LEU A 192 -0.05 6.72 0.99
N ALA A 193 0.69 7.38 0.10
CA ALA A 193 2.14 7.23 0.01
C ALA A 193 2.84 7.64 1.32
N ARG A 194 2.39 8.71 1.95
CA ARG A 194 2.88 9.14 3.26
C ARG A 194 2.60 8.10 4.35
N GLU A 195 1.41 7.52 4.37
CA GLU A 195 1.04 6.51 5.35
C GLU A 195 1.90 5.24 5.20
N ILE A 196 2.07 4.74 3.99
CA ILE A 196 2.84 3.51 3.76
C ILE A 196 4.34 3.69 4.06
N THR A 197 4.89 4.91 3.98
CA THR A 197 6.27 5.17 4.37
C THR A 197 6.54 5.02 5.86
N LYS A 198 5.53 4.98 6.70
CA LYS A 198 5.69 4.70 8.13
C LYS A 198 6.09 3.23 8.42
N ILE A 199 5.87 2.31 7.47
CA ILE A 199 6.13 0.89 7.60
C ILE A 199 7.55 0.56 7.12
N PRO A 200 8.51 0.21 8.02
CA PRO A 200 9.92 0.01 7.66
C PRO A 200 10.13 -1.04 6.58
N PHE A 201 9.46 -2.18 6.69
CA PHE A 201 9.55 -3.26 5.69
C PHE A 201 9.10 -2.79 4.30
N TYR A 202 8.05 -1.97 4.20
CA TYR A 202 7.59 -1.47 2.90
C TYR A 202 8.53 -0.43 2.30
N ARG A 203 9.15 0.43 3.14
CA ARG A 203 10.23 1.31 2.67
C ARG A 203 11.36 0.51 2.03
N GLN A 204 11.77 -0.59 2.69
CA GLN A 204 12.80 -1.49 2.14
C GLN A 204 12.36 -2.11 0.81
N CYS A 205 11.14 -2.64 0.70
CA CYS A 205 10.61 -3.22 -0.53
C CYS A 205 10.59 -2.20 -1.68
N MET A 206 10.06 -0.99 -1.45
CA MET A 206 9.94 0.04 -2.47
C MET A 206 11.29 0.57 -2.98
N ARG A 207 12.33 0.51 -2.16
CA ARG A 207 13.70 0.91 -2.45
C ARG A 207 14.51 -0.20 -3.14
N THR A 208 14.07 -1.45 -3.06
CA THR A 208 14.75 -2.61 -3.63
C THR A 208 14.79 -2.50 -5.16
N LYS A 209 15.99 -2.49 -5.76
CA LYS A 209 16.19 -2.40 -7.22
C LYS A 209 15.90 -3.73 -7.92
N GLU A 210 16.33 -4.83 -7.31
CA GLU A 210 16.14 -6.19 -7.80
C GLU A 210 15.84 -7.13 -6.63
N TYR A 211 14.98 -8.12 -6.86
CA TYR A 211 14.58 -9.11 -5.87
C TYR A 211 14.57 -10.50 -6.51
N THR A 212 15.32 -11.43 -5.97
CA THR A 212 15.26 -12.84 -6.37
C THR A 212 14.03 -13.46 -5.70
N PHE A 213 12.99 -13.71 -6.49
CA PHE A 213 11.80 -14.42 -6.07
C PHE A 213 12.03 -15.91 -6.22
N THR A 214 11.83 -16.67 -5.15
CA THR A 214 11.96 -18.13 -5.13
C THR A 214 10.60 -18.77 -5.11
N PHE A 215 10.34 -19.66 -6.06
CA PHE A 215 9.13 -20.49 -6.10
C PHE A 215 9.28 -21.70 -5.17
N PRO A 216 8.17 -22.32 -4.71
CA PRO A 216 8.23 -23.47 -3.81
C PRO A 216 8.97 -24.69 -4.38
N ASP A 217 9.02 -24.82 -5.69
CA ASP A 217 9.79 -25.89 -6.38
C ASP A 217 11.28 -25.59 -6.51
N GLY A 218 11.78 -24.51 -5.92
CA GLY A 218 13.19 -24.11 -5.95
C GLY A 218 13.59 -23.24 -7.15
N ARG A 219 12.75 -23.10 -8.18
CA ARG A 219 13.01 -22.15 -9.28
C ARG A 219 13.11 -20.72 -8.74
N THR A 220 13.94 -19.92 -9.39
CA THR A 220 14.11 -18.51 -9.05
C THR A 220 13.82 -17.60 -10.22
N LYS A 221 13.39 -16.36 -9.92
CA LYS A 221 13.13 -15.31 -10.90
C LYS A 221 13.62 -13.97 -10.38
N ILE A 222 14.47 -13.29 -11.13
CA ILE A 222 14.89 -11.93 -10.78
C ILE A 222 13.79 -10.95 -11.15
N LEU A 223 13.21 -10.33 -10.15
CA LEU A 223 12.20 -9.29 -10.27
C LEU A 223 12.88 -7.92 -10.23
N LYS A 224 12.91 -7.20 -11.36
CA LYS A 224 13.47 -5.85 -11.44
C LYS A 224 12.40 -4.83 -11.07
N ASN A 225 12.76 -3.85 -10.22
CA ASN A 225 11.87 -2.77 -9.87
C ASN A 225 11.49 -1.95 -11.12
N THR A 226 10.22 -1.62 -11.20
CA THR A 226 9.67 -0.87 -12.33
C THR A 226 9.96 0.64 -12.28
N ASN A 227 10.39 1.15 -11.10
CA ASN A 227 10.73 2.56 -10.92
C ASN A 227 12.17 2.85 -11.39
N LYS A 228 12.31 3.51 -12.55
CA LYS A 228 13.61 3.86 -13.14
C LYS A 228 14.35 4.96 -12.36
N ILE A 229 13.65 5.78 -11.56
CA ILE A 229 14.27 6.86 -10.76
C ILE A 229 15.24 6.30 -9.72
N LEU A 230 15.02 5.08 -9.22
CA LEU A 230 15.93 4.38 -8.32
C LEU A 230 17.36 4.19 -8.89
N LYS A 231 17.50 4.23 -10.23
CA LYS A 231 18.80 4.15 -10.92
C LYS A 231 19.34 5.52 -11.32
N ARG A 232 18.47 6.55 -11.40
CA ARG A 232 18.84 7.91 -11.82
C ARG A 232 19.33 8.77 -10.66
N LEU A 233 18.66 8.65 -9.50
CA LEU A 233 18.92 9.48 -8.33
C LEU A 233 19.33 8.61 -7.13
N PRO A 234 20.53 8.81 -6.57
CA PRO A 234 21.03 7.99 -5.45
C PRO A 234 20.20 8.16 -4.17
N TYR A 235 19.54 9.31 -4.01
CA TYR A 235 18.69 9.62 -2.87
C TYR A 235 17.21 9.23 -3.07
N CYS A 236 16.85 8.64 -4.24
CA CYS A 236 15.51 8.10 -4.44
C CYS A 236 15.28 6.86 -3.56
N THR A 237 14.15 6.84 -2.86
CA THR A 237 13.78 5.76 -1.93
C THR A 237 12.57 4.93 -2.38
N GLY A 238 12.10 5.10 -3.58
CA GLY A 238 10.95 4.34 -4.15
C GLY A 238 10.04 5.26 -4.96
N MET A 239 8.80 4.96 -5.24
CA MET A 239 7.91 3.99 -4.60
C MET A 239 7.27 3.04 -5.63
N LYS A 240 6.27 3.55 -6.43
CA LYS A 240 5.42 2.69 -7.27
C LYS A 240 5.08 3.33 -8.61
N THR A 241 5.19 2.55 -9.68
CA THR A 241 4.78 2.92 -11.05
C THR A 241 3.39 2.38 -11.37
N GLY A 242 2.73 2.98 -12.36
CA GLY A 242 1.51 2.48 -12.95
C GLY A 242 1.40 2.85 -14.42
N TYR A 243 0.75 1.99 -15.19
CA TYR A 243 0.37 2.26 -16.59
C TYR A 243 -0.88 1.46 -16.97
N THR A 244 -1.82 2.14 -17.55
CA THR A 244 -2.87 1.58 -18.42
C THR A 244 -3.13 2.60 -19.53
N SER A 245 -3.76 2.19 -20.63
CA SER A 245 -4.09 3.13 -21.72
C SER A 245 -4.95 4.30 -21.22
N ALA A 246 -5.89 4.04 -20.31
CA ALA A 246 -6.77 5.07 -19.74
C ALA A 246 -6.05 6.00 -18.76
N ALA A 247 -5.10 5.49 -17.97
CA ALA A 247 -4.38 6.27 -16.97
C ALA A 247 -3.20 7.06 -17.55
N GLY A 248 -2.62 6.59 -18.67
CA GLY A 248 -1.29 7.00 -19.06
C GLY A 248 -0.22 6.50 -18.07
N ARG A 249 0.96 7.08 -18.10
CA ARG A 249 2.02 6.78 -17.13
C ARG A 249 1.74 7.49 -15.80
N CYS A 250 1.84 6.74 -14.71
CA CYS A 250 1.69 7.21 -13.34
C CYS A 250 2.91 6.78 -12.52
N LEU A 251 3.37 7.66 -11.62
CA LEU A 251 4.52 7.37 -10.77
C LEU A 251 4.34 8.02 -9.40
N VAL A 252 4.58 7.26 -8.36
CA VAL A 252 4.83 7.76 -7.02
C VAL A 252 6.31 7.56 -6.75
N SER A 253 7.02 8.64 -6.48
CA SER A 253 8.44 8.63 -6.11
C SER A 253 8.62 9.22 -4.72
N SER A 254 9.70 8.86 -4.06
CA SER A 254 10.13 9.47 -2.80
C SER A 254 11.64 9.64 -2.80
N GLY A 255 12.12 10.60 -2.05
CA GLY A 255 13.54 10.85 -1.90
C GLY A 255 13.87 11.40 -0.52
N VAL A 256 15.10 11.14 -0.08
CA VAL A 256 15.66 11.66 1.18
C VAL A 256 17.05 12.22 0.91
N LEU A 257 17.26 13.51 1.21
CA LEU A 257 18.55 14.18 1.04
C LEU A 257 18.74 15.22 2.14
N ARG A 258 19.89 15.21 2.81
CA ARG A 258 20.26 16.20 3.84
C ARG A 258 19.16 16.45 4.89
N GLY A 259 18.54 15.37 5.39
CA GLY A 259 17.46 15.45 6.39
C GLY A 259 16.08 15.85 5.84
N LYS A 260 15.97 16.27 4.59
CA LYS A 260 14.69 16.52 3.92
C LYS A 260 14.17 15.21 3.33
N ALA A 261 12.86 14.97 3.43
CA ALA A 261 12.18 13.81 2.86
C ALA A 261 10.92 14.26 2.11
N VAL A 262 10.77 13.86 0.86
CA VAL A 262 9.62 14.26 0.03
C VAL A 262 9.00 13.06 -0.68
N ILE A 263 7.71 13.21 -1.00
CA ILE A 263 6.95 12.32 -1.87
C ILE A 263 6.48 13.14 -3.07
N VAL A 264 6.68 12.57 -4.26
CA VAL A 264 6.25 13.13 -5.54
C VAL A 264 5.25 12.17 -6.17
N VAL A 265 4.07 12.66 -6.52
CA VAL A 265 3.07 11.91 -7.30
C VAL A 265 2.88 12.61 -8.64
N THR A 266 3.06 11.88 -9.74
CA THR A 266 2.79 12.35 -11.10
C THR A 266 1.83 11.38 -11.79
N LEU A 267 0.74 11.90 -12.35
CA LEU A 267 -0.34 11.12 -12.96
C LEU A 267 -0.67 11.62 -14.37
N GLY A 268 -1.00 10.67 -15.25
CA GLY A 268 -1.47 10.99 -16.61
C GLY A 268 -0.38 11.56 -17.52
N SER A 269 0.83 11.00 -17.44
CA SER A 269 1.97 11.40 -18.27
C SER A 269 2.23 10.39 -19.40
N THR A 270 3.26 10.65 -20.18
CA THR A 270 3.79 9.77 -21.25
C THR A 270 5.16 9.22 -20.86
N SER A 271 5.75 8.38 -21.71
CA SER A 271 7.16 8.02 -21.64
C SER A 271 7.88 8.78 -22.77
N PRO A 272 9.01 9.48 -22.51
CA PRO A 272 9.83 9.50 -21.29
C PRO A 272 9.40 10.48 -20.18
N GLU A 273 8.42 11.35 -20.43
CA GLU A 273 8.08 12.51 -19.60
C GLU A 273 7.82 12.16 -18.11
N ILE A 274 7.20 11.00 -17.82
CA ILE A 274 6.95 10.58 -16.44
C ILE A 274 8.23 10.51 -15.59
N TRP A 275 9.35 10.12 -16.21
CA TRP A 275 10.64 10.03 -15.53
C TRP A 275 11.28 11.40 -15.35
N ASN A 276 11.22 12.24 -16.38
CA ASN A 276 11.78 13.59 -16.36
C ASN A 276 11.04 14.47 -15.35
N ASP A 277 9.70 14.50 -15.42
CA ASP A 277 8.86 15.23 -14.47
C ASP A 277 9.15 14.83 -13.01
N SER A 278 9.25 13.51 -12.75
CA SER A 278 9.46 13.00 -11.40
C SER A 278 10.87 13.28 -10.88
N GLU A 279 11.88 13.20 -11.75
CA GLU A 279 13.26 13.51 -11.43
C GLU A 279 13.42 15.01 -11.15
N GLU A 280 12.84 15.87 -11.99
CA GLU A 280 12.89 17.33 -11.85
C GLU A 280 12.22 17.79 -10.55
N LEU A 281 11.04 17.25 -10.23
CA LEU A 281 10.35 17.57 -8.98
C LEU A 281 11.11 17.09 -7.74
N LEU A 282 11.77 15.92 -7.80
CA LEU A 282 12.59 15.43 -6.69
C LEU A 282 13.83 16.31 -6.49
N LYS A 283 14.52 16.69 -7.56
CA LYS A 283 15.67 17.62 -7.51
C LYS A 283 15.24 18.96 -6.93
N TRP A 284 14.24 19.59 -7.52
CA TRP A 284 13.73 20.88 -7.06
C TRP A 284 13.36 20.89 -5.56
N ALA A 285 12.78 19.80 -5.06
CA ALA A 285 12.33 19.76 -3.67
C ALA A 285 13.44 19.41 -2.66
N LEU A 286 14.54 18.78 -3.09
CA LEU A 286 15.57 18.23 -2.20
C LEU A 286 16.94 18.93 -2.34
N GLU A 287 17.30 19.38 -3.53
CA GLU A 287 18.56 20.08 -3.82
C GLU A 287 18.41 21.59 -3.61
#